data_5f0590e0e36faaea02613b569ccb6287
#
_entry.id   5f0590e0e36faaea02613b569ccb6287
#
_cell.length_a   1.000
_cell.length_b   1.000
_cell.length_c   1.000
_cell.angle_alpha   90.00
_cell.angle_beta   90.00
_cell.angle_gamma   90.00
#
_symmetry.space_group_name_H-M   'P 1'
#
loop_
_entity.id
_entity.type
_entity.pdbx_description
1 polymer ?
#
loop_
_entity_poly.entity_id
_entity_poly.type
_entity_poly.pdbx_seq_one_letter_code
_entity_poly.pdbx_strand_id
1 'polypeptide(L)'
;GTNGNEIIGATGNPLTINALPLDDSKAYTLYEDCNVTSASYARAMKSEWGTLCLPFTIDPTSEANTCNFYTLQNIGNESVVLELIENGTVEAGQPVVIRKKDNTQTDILINNVENAQAVKEPKNTNIGNRLMGTFTNMELADDCYFIANNQFRLVSNYKPAASGVKLAAFRAYIQPQKTNVKHAPSLNISVDDET
;
A
#
# COMPACT_ATOMS: atom_id res chain seq x y z
N GLY A 1 -4.81 10.51 24.55
CA GLY A 1 -6.13 10.26 24.00
C GLY A 1 -6.07 10.06 22.50
N THR A 2 -6.78 9.07 21.99
CA THR A 2 -6.83 8.79 20.57
C THR A 2 -8.08 9.43 19.96
N ASN A 3 -7.91 10.40 19.09
CA ASN A 3 -8.97 10.85 18.19
C ASN A 3 -8.76 10.15 16.84
N GLY A 4 -9.46 9.02 16.65
CA GLY A 4 -9.26 8.21 15.46
C GLY A 4 -7.89 7.53 15.44
N ASN A 5 -7.16 7.63 14.32
CA ASN A 5 -5.82 7.09 14.15
C ASN A 5 -4.70 8.09 14.50
N GLU A 6 -5.03 9.14 15.25
CA GLU A 6 -4.03 10.09 15.74
C GLU A 6 -3.36 9.58 17.01
N ILE A 7 -2.04 9.46 16.97
CA ILE A 7 -1.23 8.95 18.07
C ILE A 7 -0.17 9.99 18.41
N ILE A 8 -0.21 10.44 19.65
CA ILE A 8 0.72 11.43 20.18
C ILE A 8 1.62 10.74 21.20
N GLY A 9 2.91 10.65 20.87
CA GLY A 9 3.93 10.07 21.76
C GLY A 9 4.37 11.01 22.88
N ALA A 10 4.94 10.45 23.94
CA ALA A 10 5.59 11.18 25.02
C ALA A 10 7.11 11.16 24.84
N THR A 11 7.77 12.28 25.08
CA THR A 11 9.24 12.40 24.99
C THR A 11 9.93 11.50 26.02
N GLY A 12 10.88 10.67 25.59
CA GLY A 12 11.85 10.01 26.47
C GLY A 12 11.73 8.50 26.64
N ASN A 13 10.64 7.86 26.21
CA ASN A 13 10.53 6.39 26.09
C ASN A 13 9.80 6.06 24.79
N PRO A 14 10.19 4.98 24.06
CA PRO A 14 9.44 4.56 22.89
C PRO A 14 7.98 4.29 23.30
N LEU A 15 7.07 4.98 22.61
CA LEU A 15 5.65 4.78 22.81
C LEU A 15 5.30 3.32 22.49
N THR A 16 4.54 2.68 23.35
CA THR A 16 3.97 1.35 23.07
C THR A 16 2.46 1.45 23.01
N ILE A 17 1.90 0.99 21.89
CA ILE A 17 0.46 0.96 21.64
C ILE A 17 0.01 -0.50 21.72
N ASN A 18 -0.95 -0.79 22.59
CA ASN A 18 -1.44 -2.16 22.76
C ASN A 18 -2.23 -2.67 21.55
N ALA A 19 -3.05 -1.81 20.95
CA ALA A 19 -3.83 -2.15 19.75
C ALA A 19 -3.98 -0.95 18.83
N LEU A 20 -3.69 -1.15 17.54
CA LEU A 20 -3.79 -0.15 16.47
C LEU A 20 -4.68 -0.66 15.35
N PRO A 21 -6.01 -0.59 15.48
CA PRO A 21 -6.91 -0.89 14.37
C PRO A 21 -6.95 0.28 13.40
N LEU A 22 -6.62 0.04 12.14
CA LEU A 22 -6.66 1.02 11.05
C LEU A 22 -7.77 0.68 10.05
N ASP A 23 -8.36 1.69 9.48
CA ASP A 23 -9.30 1.60 8.37
C ASP A 23 -9.23 2.84 7.48
N ASP A 24 -9.87 2.78 6.30
CA ASP A 24 -9.88 3.88 5.33
C ASP A 24 -10.67 5.12 5.79
N SER A 25 -11.50 4.99 6.81
CA SER A 25 -12.40 6.06 7.26
C SER A 25 -11.74 7.07 8.18
N LYS A 26 -10.53 6.76 8.68
CA LYS A 26 -9.84 7.54 9.69
C LYS A 26 -8.48 8.01 9.21
N ALA A 27 -8.17 9.27 9.49
CA ALA A 27 -6.84 9.81 9.28
C ALA A 27 -5.83 9.09 10.19
N TYR A 28 -4.63 8.85 9.67
CA TYR A 28 -3.50 8.35 10.45
C TYR A 28 -2.46 9.46 10.58
N THR A 29 -2.06 9.75 11.82
CA THR A 29 -0.96 10.65 12.11
C THR A 29 -0.17 10.07 13.26
N LEU A 30 1.10 9.81 13.02
CA LEU A 30 2.07 9.39 14.02
C LEU A 30 3.23 10.37 13.98
N TYR A 31 3.55 10.99 15.13
CA TYR A 31 4.60 12.01 15.22
C TYR A 31 6.00 11.39 15.38
N GLU A 32 6.07 10.21 15.92
CA GLU A 32 7.30 9.43 16.08
C GLU A 32 7.05 7.94 15.91
N ASP A 33 8.04 7.18 15.47
CA ASP A 33 7.95 5.73 15.38
C ASP A 33 7.71 5.12 16.76
N CYS A 34 6.89 4.08 16.85
CA CYS A 34 6.52 3.47 18.12
C CYS A 34 6.45 1.95 18.03
N ASN A 35 6.35 1.30 19.18
CA ASN A 35 6.08 -0.13 19.26
C ASN A 35 4.57 -0.38 19.27
N VAL A 36 4.12 -1.44 18.60
CA VAL A 36 2.73 -1.87 18.56
C VAL A 36 2.63 -3.32 18.93
N THR A 37 1.85 -3.64 19.97
CA THR A 37 1.64 -5.04 20.38
C THR A 37 0.78 -5.76 19.34
N SER A 38 -0.32 -5.15 18.93
CA SER A 38 -1.15 -5.68 17.83
C SER A 38 -1.63 -4.54 16.92
N ALA A 39 -1.68 -4.78 15.63
CA ALA A 39 -2.26 -3.88 14.66
C ALA A 39 -3.11 -4.64 13.65
N SER A 40 -4.09 -4.01 13.08
CA SER A 40 -4.91 -4.58 12.03
C SER A 40 -5.34 -3.49 11.04
N TYR A 41 -5.61 -3.90 9.83
CA TYR A 41 -6.16 -3.03 8.80
C TYR A 41 -7.28 -3.74 8.06
N ALA A 42 -8.38 -3.07 7.86
CA ALA A 42 -9.52 -3.56 7.11
C ALA A 42 -10.02 -2.51 6.11
N ARG A 43 -10.43 -2.96 4.94
CA ARG A 43 -11.10 -2.12 3.94
C ARG A 43 -11.95 -2.93 2.98
N ALA A 44 -12.95 -2.26 2.38
CA ALA A 44 -13.64 -2.79 1.22
C ALA A 44 -12.72 -2.78 -0.03
N MET A 45 -12.69 -3.89 -0.75
CA MET A 45 -11.92 -4.04 -1.99
C MET A 45 -12.70 -4.83 -3.03
N LYS A 46 -13.32 -4.10 -3.97
CA LYS A 46 -14.15 -4.72 -5.03
C LYS A 46 -13.31 -5.42 -6.10
N SER A 47 -12.15 -4.86 -6.44
CA SER A 47 -11.24 -5.42 -7.44
C SER A 47 -10.44 -6.58 -6.85
N GLU A 48 -9.97 -7.49 -7.71
CA GLU A 48 -9.04 -8.57 -7.34
C GLU A 48 -7.69 -8.02 -6.88
N TRP A 49 -7.16 -7.07 -7.64
CA TRP A 49 -5.89 -6.41 -7.40
C TRP A 49 -6.04 -5.05 -6.73
N GLY A 50 -5.10 -4.70 -5.89
CA GLY A 50 -5.00 -3.41 -5.23
C GLY A 50 -3.59 -3.09 -4.80
N THR A 51 -3.40 -1.94 -4.17
CA THR A 51 -2.13 -1.56 -3.55
C THR A 51 -2.31 -1.32 -2.07
N LEU A 52 -1.22 -1.44 -1.34
CA LEU A 52 -1.19 -1.29 0.11
C LEU A 52 0.13 -0.66 0.56
N CYS A 53 0.05 0.18 1.59
CA CYS A 53 1.21 0.66 2.34
C CYS A 53 0.75 0.87 3.78
N LEU A 54 1.14 -0.03 4.68
CA LEU A 54 0.74 0.05 6.09
C LEU A 54 1.89 0.50 6.98
N PRO A 55 1.59 1.20 8.07
CA PRO A 55 2.62 1.70 8.97
C PRO A 55 3.22 0.62 9.88
N PHE A 56 2.79 -0.64 9.80
CA PHE A 56 3.28 -1.74 10.63
C PHE A 56 3.76 -2.91 9.76
N THR A 57 4.63 -3.74 10.33
CA THR A 57 5.18 -4.93 9.67
C THR A 57 4.13 -6.03 9.55
N ILE A 58 4.10 -6.72 8.41
CA ILE A 58 3.16 -7.78 8.09
C ILE A 58 3.95 -9.07 7.84
N ASP A 59 3.45 -10.20 8.36
CA ASP A 59 3.84 -11.53 7.90
C ASP A 59 2.99 -11.88 6.67
N PRO A 60 3.56 -11.90 5.46
CA PRO A 60 2.79 -12.16 4.24
C PRO A 60 2.25 -13.59 4.16
N THR A 61 2.82 -14.51 4.93
CA THR A 61 2.44 -15.94 4.94
C THR A 61 1.30 -16.25 5.92
N SER A 62 0.94 -15.30 6.78
CA SER A 62 -0.09 -15.50 7.79
C SER A 62 -1.45 -15.86 7.16
N GLU A 63 -2.04 -16.94 7.62
CA GLU A 63 -3.38 -17.38 7.25
C GLU A 63 -4.48 -16.37 7.64
N ALA A 64 -4.19 -15.50 8.61
CA ALA A 64 -5.11 -14.45 9.04
C ALA A 64 -5.26 -13.34 8.00
N ASN A 65 -4.33 -13.21 7.05
CA ASN A 65 -4.41 -12.23 5.97
C ASN A 65 -5.26 -12.76 4.82
N THR A 66 -6.16 -11.95 4.32
CA THR A 66 -7.06 -12.30 3.20
C THR A 66 -6.48 -11.96 1.83
N CYS A 67 -5.22 -11.52 1.77
CA CYS A 67 -4.50 -11.16 0.56
C CYS A 67 -3.15 -11.84 0.47
N ASN A 68 -2.67 -12.02 -0.75
CA ASN A 68 -1.26 -12.24 -1.07
C ASN A 68 -0.59 -10.89 -1.34
N PHE A 69 0.72 -10.81 -1.12
CA PHE A 69 1.53 -9.60 -1.21
C PHE A 69 2.60 -9.75 -2.28
N TYR A 70 2.83 -8.70 -3.05
CA TYR A 70 3.76 -8.72 -4.18
C TYR A 70 4.66 -7.50 -4.17
N THR A 71 5.92 -7.68 -4.54
CA THR A 71 6.82 -6.60 -4.89
C THR A 71 6.72 -6.27 -6.37
N LEU A 72 6.96 -5.01 -6.73
CA LEU A 72 7.07 -4.57 -8.11
C LEU A 72 8.50 -4.81 -8.59
N GLN A 73 8.70 -5.77 -9.48
CA GLN A 73 10.01 -6.13 -10.02
C GLN A 73 10.40 -5.26 -11.22
N ASN A 74 9.49 -5.11 -12.16
CA ASN A 74 9.78 -4.38 -13.39
C ASN A 74 8.56 -3.62 -13.90
N ILE A 75 8.83 -2.52 -14.60
CA ILE A 75 7.85 -1.72 -15.34
C ILE A 75 8.26 -1.73 -16.80
N GLY A 76 7.53 -2.47 -17.61
CA GLY A 76 7.67 -2.51 -19.06
C GLY A 76 6.84 -1.43 -19.76
N ASN A 77 6.77 -1.51 -21.08
CA ASN A 77 6.02 -0.54 -21.89
C ASN A 77 4.50 -0.69 -21.74
N GLU A 78 4.00 -1.91 -21.54
CA GLU A 78 2.56 -2.22 -21.47
C GLU A 78 2.19 -3.11 -20.28
N SER A 79 3.16 -3.49 -19.45
CA SER A 79 2.94 -4.36 -18.29
C SER A 79 3.87 -4.02 -17.13
N VAL A 80 3.44 -4.40 -15.96
CA VAL A 80 4.26 -4.51 -14.74
C VAL A 80 4.46 -5.98 -14.42
N VAL A 81 5.66 -6.31 -13.94
CA VAL A 81 6.00 -7.65 -13.46
C VAL A 81 6.05 -7.60 -11.93
N LEU A 82 5.29 -8.46 -11.30
CA LEU A 82 5.19 -8.59 -9.85
C LEU A 82 5.78 -9.92 -9.41
N GLU A 83 6.43 -9.93 -8.25
CA GLU A 83 6.94 -11.13 -7.58
C GLU A 83 6.20 -11.34 -6.27
N LEU A 84 5.75 -12.58 -6.03
CA LEU A 84 5.08 -12.96 -4.79
C LEU A 84 6.08 -12.92 -3.62
N ILE A 85 5.67 -12.32 -2.51
CA ILE A 85 6.45 -12.34 -1.27
C ILE A 85 6.07 -13.63 -0.52
N GLU A 86 6.86 -14.68 -0.72
CA GLU A 86 6.61 -15.99 -0.12
C GLU A 86 7.23 -16.14 1.27
N ASN A 87 8.29 -15.39 1.54
CA ASN A 87 9.10 -15.49 2.75
C ASN A 87 9.47 -14.10 3.28
N GLY A 88 9.82 -14.04 4.55
CA GLY A 88 10.23 -12.79 5.20
C GLY A 88 9.03 -11.98 5.66
N THR A 89 9.16 -10.65 5.59
CA THR A 89 8.14 -9.71 6.07
C THR A 89 7.93 -8.60 5.04
N VAL A 90 6.70 -8.06 5.00
CA VAL A 90 6.47 -6.73 4.43
C VAL A 90 6.78 -5.73 5.54
N GLU A 91 7.83 -4.95 5.35
CA GLU A 91 8.29 -3.98 6.33
C GLU A 91 7.27 -2.87 6.59
N ALA A 92 7.26 -2.34 7.82
CA ALA A 92 6.46 -1.17 8.14
C ALA A 92 6.76 -0.02 7.16
N GLY A 93 5.74 0.53 6.52
CA GLY A 93 5.87 1.59 5.52
C GLY A 93 6.28 1.12 4.12
N GLN A 94 6.51 -0.15 3.90
CA GLN A 94 6.83 -0.69 2.58
C GLN A 94 5.58 -0.72 1.68
N PRO A 95 5.60 -0.06 0.51
CA PRO A 95 4.51 -0.16 -0.45
C PRO A 95 4.56 -1.52 -1.18
N VAL A 96 3.40 -2.14 -1.35
CA VAL A 96 3.22 -3.44 -2.02
C VAL A 96 1.98 -3.44 -2.90
N VAL A 97 1.95 -4.35 -3.86
CA VAL A 97 0.73 -4.73 -4.58
C VAL A 97 0.09 -5.90 -3.84
N ILE A 98 -1.22 -5.95 -3.79
CA ILE A 98 -1.95 -7.03 -3.14
C ILE A 98 -2.96 -7.66 -4.09
N ARG A 99 -3.19 -8.96 -3.93
CA ARG A 99 -4.23 -9.73 -4.61
C ARG A 99 -5.08 -10.46 -3.59
N LYS A 100 -6.40 -10.36 -3.68
CA LYS A 100 -7.30 -11.14 -2.82
C LYS A 100 -7.05 -12.64 -2.98
N LYS A 101 -7.03 -13.38 -1.86
CA LYS A 101 -6.97 -14.85 -1.87
C LYS A 101 -8.30 -15.45 -2.37
N ASP A 102 -9.41 -14.77 -2.08
CA ASP A 102 -10.76 -15.15 -2.51
C ASP A 102 -11.49 -13.94 -3.11
N ASN A 103 -11.81 -14.02 -4.40
CA ASN A 103 -12.48 -12.96 -5.14
C ASN A 103 -13.97 -12.78 -4.77
N THR A 104 -14.55 -13.70 -4.04
CA THR A 104 -15.93 -13.59 -3.53
C THR A 104 -16.02 -12.67 -2.30
N GLN A 105 -14.90 -12.46 -1.59
CA GLN A 105 -14.84 -11.54 -0.45
C GLN A 105 -14.89 -10.09 -0.92
N THR A 106 -15.69 -9.27 -0.24
CA THR A 106 -15.80 -7.83 -0.49
C THR A 106 -14.76 -7.02 0.29
N ASP A 107 -14.27 -7.57 1.40
CA ASP A 107 -13.38 -6.88 2.32
C ASP A 107 -12.04 -7.62 2.43
N ILE A 108 -10.99 -6.87 2.67
CA ILE A 108 -9.69 -7.42 3.05
C ILE A 108 -9.40 -7.13 4.51
N LEU A 109 -8.74 -8.08 5.16
CA LEU A 109 -8.24 -7.99 6.52
C LEU A 109 -6.76 -8.34 6.53
N ILE A 110 -5.97 -7.52 7.21
CA ILE A 110 -4.54 -7.68 7.36
C ILE A 110 -4.17 -7.45 8.83
N ASN A 111 -3.38 -8.37 9.38
CA ASN A 111 -2.88 -8.28 10.74
C ASN A 111 -1.36 -8.10 10.73
N ASN A 112 -0.83 -7.49 11.79
CA ASN A 112 0.60 -7.33 11.96
C ASN A 112 1.26 -8.60 12.48
N VAL A 113 2.58 -8.62 12.41
CA VAL A 113 3.42 -9.44 13.27
C VAL A 113 3.33 -8.88 14.70
N GLU A 114 3.15 -9.74 15.70
CA GLU A 114 3.10 -9.31 17.09
C GLU A 114 4.36 -8.54 17.51
N ASN A 115 4.17 -7.52 18.34
CA ASN A 115 5.24 -6.65 18.84
C ASN A 115 6.05 -5.97 17.71
N ALA A 116 5.37 -5.60 16.64
CA ALA A 116 5.98 -4.89 15.51
C ALA A 116 6.18 -3.39 15.80
N GLN A 117 7.03 -2.77 14.99
CA GLN A 117 7.17 -1.32 14.97
C GLN A 117 6.12 -0.69 14.05
N ALA A 118 5.55 0.44 14.47
CA ALA A 118 4.78 1.32 13.60
C ALA A 118 5.62 2.54 13.24
N VAL A 119 5.61 2.93 11.96
CA VAL A 119 6.38 4.05 11.41
C VAL A 119 5.47 5.21 11.04
N LYS A 120 5.99 6.43 11.17
CA LYS A 120 5.26 7.67 10.89
C LYS A 120 5.14 8.01 9.41
N GLU A 121 6.05 7.51 8.58
CA GLU A 121 6.11 7.81 7.16
C GLU A 121 6.33 6.55 6.32
N PRO A 122 5.82 6.51 5.07
CA PRO A 122 6.10 5.43 4.15
C PRO A 122 7.60 5.32 3.82
N LYS A 123 8.10 4.10 3.66
CA LYS A 123 9.46 3.84 3.16
C LYS A 123 9.48 3.92 1.63
N ASN A 124 9.46 5.13 1.10
CA ASN A 124 9.50 5.39 -0.33
C ASN A 124 10.96 5.37 -0.83
N THR A 125 11.53 4.18 -0.96
CA THR A 125 12.89 4.03 -1.49
C THR A 125 12.88 4.09 -3.01
N ASN A 126 13.59 5.05 -3.58
CA ASN A 126 13.67 5.28 -5.03
C ASN A 126 14.58 4.28 -5.78
N ILE A 127 15.00 3.19 -5.16
CA ILE A 127 15.97 2.27 -5.74
C ILE A 127 15.22 1.21 -6.57
N GLY A 128 15.13 1.46 -7.87
CA GLY A 128 14.66 0.50 -8.88
C GLY A 128 13.16 0.22 -8.89
N ASN A 129 12.50 0.40 -7.78
CA ASN A 129 11.09 0.10 -7.59
C ASN A 129 10.32 1.42 -7.36
N ARG A 130 9.55 1.84 -8.34
CA ARG A 130 8.85 3.13 -8.35
C ARG A 130 7.48 3.08 -7.69
N LEU A 131 7.23 2.06 -6.90
CA LEU A 131 6.01 1.97 -6.11
C LEU A 131 6.15 2.87 -4.88
N MET A 132 5.33 3.90 -4.79
CA MET A 132 5.32 4.90 -3.73
C MET A 132 4.10 4.70 -2.85
N GLY A 133 4.29 4.68 -1.53
CA GLY A 133 3.20 4.53 -0.56
C GLY A 133 2.72 5.87 -0.01
N THR A 134 1.50 5.87 0.53
CA THR A 134 0.94 6.99 1.29
C THR A 134 0.15 6.53 2.51
N PHE A 135 0.26 7.26 3.62
CA PHE A 135 -0.58 7.08 4.81
C PHE A 135 -1.73 8.08 4.87
N THR A 136 -1.79 9.00 3.92
CA THR A 136 -2.81 10.04 3.85
C THR A 136 -3.51 10.06 2.50
N ASN A 137 -4.69 10.65 2.46
CA ASN A 137 -5.37 10.93 1.19
C ASN A 137 -4.56 11.95 0.40
N MET A 138 -4.36 11.69 -0.89
CA MET A 138 -3.62 12.59 -1.76
C MET A 138 -4.21 12.62 -3.17
N GLU A 139 -3.94 13.70 -3.90
CA GLU A 139 -4.20 13.80 -5.33
C GLU A 139 -2.97 13.34 -6.10
N LEU A 140 -3.17 12.47 -7.09
CA LEU A 140 -2.10 11.95 -7.91
C LEU A 140 -1.78 12.89 -9.07
N ALA A 141 -0.49 13.04 -9.39
CA ALA A 141 -0.04 13.73 -10.59
C ALA A 141 -0.45 12.98 -11.86
N ASP A 142 -0.60 13.72 -12.96
CA ASP A 142 -1.10 13.21 -14.25
C ASP A 142 -0.24 12.09 -14.86
N ASP A 143 1.04 12.00 -14.52
CA ASP A 143 2.01 11.01 -14.99
C ASP A 143 2.09 9.77 -14.11
N CYS A 144 1.39 9.73 -12.96
CA CYS A 144 1.35 8.58 -12.07
C CYS A 144 0.39 7.49 -12.56
N TYR A 145 0.61 6.26 -12.06
CA TYR A 145 -0.31 5.15 -12.27
C TYR A 145 -0.88 4.66 -10.95
N PHE A 146 -2.15 4.27 -10.97
CA PHE A 146 -2.87 3.67 -9.85
C PHE A 146 -3.68 2.47 -10.32
N ILE A 147 -4.06 1.56 -9.40
CA ILE A 147 -4.86 0.39 -9.78
C ILE A 147 -6.34 0.77 -9.89
N ALA A 148 -6.90 0.50 -11.06
CA ALA A 148 -8.34 0.50 -11.32
C ALA A 148 -8.66 -0.59 -12.35
N ASN A 149 -9.75 -1.34 -12.11
CA ASN A 149 -10.18 -2.44 -12.99
C ASN A 149 -9.07 -3.48 -13.23
N ASN A 150 -8.36 -3.85 -12.17
CA ASN A 150 -7.27 -4.85 -12.20
C ASN A 150 -6.09 -4.52 -13.12
N GLN A 151 -5.86 -3.25 -13.41
CA GLN A 151 -4.71 -2.74 -14.18
C GLN A 151 -4.17 -1.48 -13.52
N PHE A 152 -2.89 -1.19 -13.75
CA PHE A 152 -2.37 0.14 -13.48
C PHE A 152 -2.81 1.09 -14.58
N ARG A 153 -3.54 2.15 -14.23
CA ARG A 153 -4.08 3.17 -15.13
C ARG A 153 -3.31 4.46 -14.97
N LEU A 154 -2.92 5.06 -16.10
CA LEU A 154 -2.31 6.39 -16.12
C LEU A 154 -3.37 7.44 -15.74
N VAL A 155 -3.04 8.31 -14.77
CA VAL A 155 -3.96 9.33 -14.24
C VAL A 155 -4.48 10.24 -15.34
N SER A 156 -3.61 10.72 -16.24
CA SER A 156 -4.01 11.62 -17.36
C SER A 156 -5.01 10.99 -18.32
N ASN A 157 -5.05 9.66 -18.42
CA ASN A 157 -5.96 8.92 -19.29
C ASN A 157 -7.23 8.43 -18.57
N TYR A 158 -7.24 8.48 -17.23
CA TYR A 158 -8.36 8.08 -16.39
C TYR A 158 -9.05 9.33 -15.82
N LYS A 159 -9.74 10.08 -16.67
CA LYS A 159 -10.47 11.28 -16.24
C LYS A 159 -11.98 11.03 -16.21
N PRO A 160 -12.54 10.44 -15.14
CA PRO A 160 -13.99 10.38 -14.98
C PRO A 160 -14.59 11.73 -14.60
N ALA A 161 -13.79 12.72 -14.16
CA ALA A 161 -14.28 14.05 -13.79
C ALA A 161 -13.18 15.11 -13.79
N ALA A 162 -13.56 16.37 -13.82
CA ALA A 162 -12.69 17.55 -13.76
C ALA A 162 -11.87 17.71 -12.46
N SER A 163 -12.03 16.82 -11.51
CA SER A 163 -11.44 16.84 -10.17
C SER A 163 -10.39 15.74 -9.98
N GLY A 164 -9.29 15.68 -10.69
CA GLY A 164 -8.15 14.81 -10.43
C GLY A 164 -8.44 13.39 -9.87
N VAL A 165 -7.47 12.50 -9.85
CA VAL A 165 -7.58 11.18 -9.22
C VAL A 165 -7.10 11.28 -7.77
N LYS A 166 -8.01 11.03 -6.82
CA LYS A 166 -7.68 10.98 -5.39
C LYS A 166 -7.35 9.56 -4.98
N LEU A 167 -6.16 9.38 -4.42
CA LEU A 167 -5.73 8.13 -3.79
C LEU A 167 -6.06 8.20 -2.30
N ALA A 168 -6.72 7.16 -1.79
CA ALA A 168 -7.00 7.07 -0.35
C ALA A 168 -5.72 6.74 0.45
N ALA A 169 -5.77 6.96 1.75
CA ALA A 169 -4.72 6.54 2.68
C ALA A 169 -4.42 5.04 2.57
N PHE A 170 -3.23 4.66 3.00
CA PHE A 170 -2.75 3.26 3.03
C PHE A 170 -2.72 2.57 1.66
N ARG A 171 -2.47 3.35 0.61
CA ARG A 171 -2.33 2.87 -0.77
C ARG A 171 -0.91 3.08 -1.27
N ALA A 172 -0.67 2.51 -2.45
CA ALA A 172 0.51 2.82 -3.22
C ALA A 172 0.15 3.12 -4.68
N TYR A 173 1.07 3.80 -5.36
CA TYR A 173 0.95 4.20 -6.77
C TYR A 173 2.33 4.10 -7.42
N ILE A 174 2.35 4.00 -8.75
CA ILE A 174 3.61 4.04 -9.48
C ILE A 174 3.88 5.50 -9.87
N GLN A 175 5.04 6.01 -9.49
CA GLN A 175 5.59 7.26 -9.96
C GLN A 175 6.68 6.96 -11.00
N PRO A 176 6.42 7.14 -12.31
CA PRO A 176 7.42 6.86 -13.34
C PRO A 176 8.60 7.82 -13.23
N GLN A 177 9.78 7.37 -13.71
CA GLN A 177 10.90 8.32 -13.90
C GLN A 177 10.49 9.34 -14.95
N LYS A 178 10.88 10.61 -14.73
CA LYS A 178 10.74 11.67 -15.71
C LYS A 178 11.63 11.35 -16.91
N THR A 179 11.09 10.61 -17.85
CA THR A 179 11.70 10.37 -19.17
C THR A 179 10.79 10.98 -20.22
N ASN A 180 11.35 11.45 -21.32
CA ASN A 180 10.58 11.97 -22.46
C ASN A 180 9.82 10.86 -23.23
N VAL A 181 9.56 9.73 -22.59
CA VAL A 181 8.86 8.60 -23.19
C VAL A 181 7.36 8.74 -22.96
N LYS A 182 6.60 8.55 -24.03
CA LYS A 182 5.14 8.52 -23.95
C LYS A 182 4.69 7.33 -23.08
N HIS A 183 4.03 7.62 -22.00
CA HIS A 183 3.52 6.60 -21.09
C HIS A 183 2.31 5.87 -21.69
N ALA A 184 2.28 4.55 -21.54
CA ALA A 184 1.11 3.76 -21.93
C ALA A 184 -0.12 4.18 -21.09
N PRO A 185 -1.33 4.17 -21.68
CA PRO A 185 -2.55 4.55 -20.97
C PRO A 185 -2.89 3.58 -19.81
N SER A 186 -2.40 2.37 -19.89
CA SER A 186 -2.52 1.35 -18.85
C SER A 186 -1.38 0.34 -18.93
N LEU A 187 -1.07 -0.30 -17.79
CA LEU A 187 -0.13 -1.40 -17.68
C LEU A 187 -0.86 -2.63 -17.16
N ASN A 188 -0.72 -3.74 -17.87
CA ASN A 188 -1.25 -5.03 -17.42
C ASN A 188 -0.40 -5.56 -16.26
N ILE A 189 -1.04 -6.28 -15.34
CA ILE A 189 -0.36 -6.95 -14.24
C ILE A 189 -0.01 -8.35 -14.69
N SER A 190 1.28 -8.70 -14.63
CA SER A 190 1.79 -10.06 -14.75
C SER A 190 2.53 -10.44 -13.47
N VAL A 191 2.41 -11.69 -13.07
CA VAL A 191 3.17 -12.26 -11.96
C VAL A 191 4.30 -13.07 -12.55
N ASP A 192 5.49 -12.93 -12.00
CA ASP A 192 6.62 -13.78 -12.36
C ASP A 192 6.28 -15.19 -11.84
N ASP A 193 5.85 -16.07 -12.73
CA ASP A 193 5.55 -17.46 -12.40
C ASP A 193 6.90 -18.14 -12.17
N GLU A 194 7.08 -18.71 -11.01
CA GLU A 194 8.18 -19.60 -10.71
C GLU A 194 8.28 -20.70 -11.77
N THR A 195 9.42 -20.75 -12.46
CA THR A 195 9.86 -21.88 -13.25
C THR A 195 10.41 -23.00 -12.36
#